data_919b853637d65b8c37d8717a1f55981d
#
_entry.id   919b853637d65b8c37d8717a1f55981d
#
_cell.length_a   1.000
_cell.length_b   1.000
_cell.length_c   1.000
_cell.angle_alpha   90.00
_cell.angle_beta   90.00
_cell.angle_gamma   90.00
#
_symmetry.space_group_name_H-M   'P 1'
#
loop_
_entity.id
_entity.type
_entity.pdbx_description
1 polymer ?
#
loop_
_entity_poly.entity_id
_entity_poly.type
_entity_poly.pdbx_seq_one_letter_code
_entity_poly.pdbx_strand_id
1 'polypeptide(L)'
;MTGETWVALAGVGQLGLAAGSLALPRILDWSADTARLRPLTRKVFWTYAGYIWVTNVCFGVVSLAAPALLLAGSLARVVSGYIMAYWGARVLIQLFYFERSDSPQGLRYRVAELGLTLFFVGLTAVYGYAALH
;
A
#
# COMPACT_ATOMS: atom_id res chain seq x y z
N MET A 1 5.15 -10.29 21.62
CA MET A 1 4.20 -9.41 20.92
C MET A 1 2.93 -10.17 20.60
N THR A 2 1.80 -9.51 20.77
CA THR A 2 0.51 -10.10 20.44
C THR A 2 0.17 -9.84 18.98
N GLY A 3 -0.85 -10.56 18.46
CA GLY A 3 -1.35 -10.29 17.13
C GLY A 3 -1.86 -8.87 16.97
N GLU A 4 -2.49 -8.32 18.00
CA GLU A 4 -2.95 -6.92 17.97
C GLU A 4 -1.79 -5.95 17.78
N THR A 5 -0.66 -6.22 18.43
CA THR A 5 0.54 -5.39 18.28
C THR A 5 1.03 -5.41 16.83
N TRP A 6 1.06 -6.58 16.22
CA TRP A 6 1.49 -6.69 14.82
C TRP A 6 0.56 -5.95 13.88
N VAL A 7 -0.76 -6.06 14.08
CA VAL A 7 -1.75 -5.35 13.27
C VAL A 7 -1.63 -3.85 13.49
N ALA A 8 -1.44 -3.40 14.73
CA ALA A 8 -1.25 -1.98 15.01
C ALA A 8 0.02 -1.42 14.36
N LEU A 9 1.12 -2.19 14.41
CA LEU A 9 2.36 -1.78 13.74
C LEU A 9 2.17 -1.71 12.23
N ALA A 10 1.44 -2.65 11.65
CA ALA A 10 1.10 -2.60 10.24
C ALA A 10 0.30 -1.33 9.91
N GLY A 11 -0.61 -0.94 10.80
CA GLY A 11 -1.37 0.28 10.64
C GLY A 11 -0.50 1.52 10.65
N VAL A 12 0.44 1.61 11.60
CA VAL A 12 1.40 2.71 11.65
C VAL A 12 2.22 2.76 10.37
N GLY A 13 2.70 1.60 9.92
CA GLY A 13 3.48 1.53 8.68
C GLY A 13 2.70 1.99 7.46
N GLN A 14 1.43 1.60 7.37
CA GLN A 14 0.56 2.03 6.25
C GLN A 14 0.30 3.53 6.27
N LEU A 15 0.09 4.12 7.45
CA LEU A 15 -0.09 5.56 7.56
C LEU A 15 1.19 6.29 7.19
N GLY A 16 2.35 5.76 7.59
CA GLY A 16 3.64 6.30 7.17
C GLY A 16 3.83 6.21 5.66
N LEU A 17 3.46 5.07 5.08
CA LEU A 17 3.52 4.89 3.63
C LEU A 17 2.61 5.88 2.91
N ALA A 18 1.38 6.08 3.43
CA ALA A 18 0.45 7.04 2.84
C ALA A 18 1.02 8.46 2.88
N ALA A 19 1.61 8.85 4.01
CA ALA A 19 2.24 10.15 4.13
C ALA A 19 3.41 10.29 3.15
N GLY A 20 4.26 9.27 3.07
CA GLY A 20 5.41 9.28 2.15
C GLY A 20 4.98 9.27 0.68
N SER A 21 3.87 8.60 0.37
CA SER A 21 3.39 8.50 -1.01
C SER A 21 2.90 9.83 -1.57
N LEU A 22 2.63 10.83 -0.71
CA LEU A 22 2.29 12.17 -1.18
C LEU A 22 3.45 12.83 -1.93
N ALA A 23 4.67 12.33 -1.75
CA ALA A 23 5.85 12.81 -2.48
C ALA A 23 5.99 12.16 -3.87
N LEU A 24 5.32 11.04 -4.14
CA LEU A 24 5.46 10.34 -5.41
C LEU A 24 5.11 11.18 -6.63
N PRO A 25 4.02 11.97 -6.62
CA PRO A 25 3.73 12.81 -7.80
C PRO A 25 4.86 13.78 -8.13
N ARG A 26 5.59 14.25 -7.13
CA ARG A 26 6.72 15.15 -7.35
C ARG A 26 7.96 14.40 -7.79
N ILE A 27 8.26 13.26 -7.15
CA ILE A 27 9.45 12.46 -7.46
C ILE A 27 9.37 11.90 -8.87
N LEU A 28 8.19 11.42 -9.27
CA LEU A 28 7.97 10.81 -10.58
C LEU A 28 7.45 11.81 -11.61
N ASP A 29 7.28 13.07 -11.22
CA ASP A 29 6.81 14.15 -12.08
C ASP A 29 5.51 13.80 -12.82
N TRP A 30 4.51 13.39 -12.05
CA TRP A 30 3.22 12.98 -12.59
C TRP A 30 2.51 14.12 -13.31
N SER A 31 2.74 15.38 -12.89
CA SER A 31 2.10 16.52 -13.56
C SER A 31 2.55 16.64 -15.01
N ALA A 32 3.83 16.44 -15.28
CA ALA A 32 4.35 16.48 -16.66
C ALA A 32 3.87 15.27 -17.46
N ASP A 33 3.91 14.08 -16.84
CA ASP A 33 3.51 12.85 -17.53
C ASP A 33 2.02 12.86 -17.87
N THR A 34 1.17 13.29 -16.92
CA THR A 34 -0.27 13.30 -17.14
C THR A 34 -0.73 14.46 -18.02
N ALA A 35 0.08 15.50 -18.19
CA ALA A 35 -0.26 16.61 -19.06
C ALA A 35 -0.44 16.19 -20.53
N ARG A 36 0.19 15.08 -20.92
CA ARG A 36 0.10 14.52 -22.26
C ARG A 36 -1.16 13.68 -22.46
N LEU A 37 -1.87 13.35 -21.40
CA LEU A 37 -3.08 12.54 -21.47
C LEU A 37 -4.27 13.40 -21.87
N ARG A 38 -5.27 12.75 -22.48
CA ARG A 38 -6.56 13.40 -22.72
C ARG A 38 -7.12 13.89 -21.37
N PRO A 39 -7.88 15.00 -21.37
CA PRO A 39 -8.40 15.55 -20.11
C PRO A 39 -9.19 14.53 -19.28
N LEU A 40 -10.00 13.68 -19.91
CA LEU A 40 -10.75 12.65 -19.19
C LEU A 40 -9.82 11.62 -18.56
N THR A 41 -8.85 11.12 -19.31
CA THR A 41 -7.90 10.13 -18.81
C THR A 41 -7.10 10.70 -17.65
N ARG A 42 -6.67 11.96 -17.74
CA ARG A 42 -5.95 12.61 -16.65
C ARG A 42 -6.78 12.69 -15.38
N LYS A 43 -8.06 13.05 -15.51
CA LYS A 43 -8.96 13.13 -14.36
C LYS A 43 -9.17 11.75 -13.73
N VAL A 44 -9.33 10.72 -14.56
CA VAL A 44 -9.47 9.35 -14.09
C VAL A 44 -8.21 8.90 -13.34
N PHE A 45 -7.03 9.21 -13.87
CA PHE A 45 -5.76 8.87 -13.22
C PHE A 45 -5.69 9.46 -11.82
N TRP A 46 -5.94 10.77 -11.68
CA TRP A 46 -5.86 11.44 -10.39
C TRP A 46 -6.95 10.98 -9.43
N THR A 47 -8.14 10.68 -9.94
CA THR A 47 -9.23 10.15 -9.13
C THR A 47 -8.88 8.79 -8.54
N TYR A 48 -8.36 7.89 -9.37
CA TYR A 48 -7.97 6.56 -8.90
C TYR A 48 -6.77 6.63 -7.94
N ALA A 49 -5.82 7.51 -8.21
CA ALA A 49 -4.71 7.72 -7.29
C ALA A 49 -5.22 8.19 -5.92
N GLY A 50 -6.20 9.09 -5.90
CA GLY A 50 -6.83 9.54 -4.66
C GLY A 50 -7.56 8.43 -3.93
N TYR A 51 -8.32 7.62 -4.64
CA TYR A 51 -9.03 6.47 -4.04
C TYR A 51 -8.06 5.48 -3.42
N ILE A 52 -6.96 5.17 -4.10
CA ILE A 52 -5.95 4.26 -3.57
C ILE A 52 -5.34 4.83 -2.30
N TRP A 53 -5.04 6.11 -2.31
CA TRP A 53 -4.47 6.79 -1.15
C TRP A 53 -5.43 6.73 0.05
N VAL A 54 -6.69 7.07 -0.18
CA VAL A 54 -7.72 7.03 0.87
C VAL A 54 -7.89 5.60 1.40
N THR A 55 -7.88 4.60 0.51
CA THR A 55 -7.97 3.20 0.93
C THR A 55 -6.81 2.82 1.84
N ASN A 56 -5.60 3.22 1.49
CA ASN A 56 -4.42 2.94 2.32
C ASN A 56 -4.52 3.62 3.68
N VAL A 57 -5.00 4.85 3.72
CA VAL A 57 -5.21 5.57 4.98
C VAL A 57 -6.27 4.86 5.83
N CYS A 58 -7.38 4.43 5.21
CA CYS A 58 -8.43 3.72 5.94
C CYS A 58 -7.92 2.41 6.53
N PHE A 59 -7.18 1.62 5.77
CA PHE A 59 -6.59 0.39 6.29
C PHE A 59 -5.67 0.69 7.47
N GLY A 60 -4.85 1.73 7.36
CA GLY A 60 -3.94 2.10 8.43
C GLY A 60 -4.67 2.56 9.68
N VAL A 61 -5.68 3.39 9.53
CA VAL A 61 -6.46 3.91 10.65
C VAL A 61 -7.18 2.78 11.39
N VAL A 62 -7.86 1.90 10.65
CA VAL A 62 -8.58 0.78 11.25
C VAL A 62 -7.60 -0.16 11.98
N SER A 63 -6.46 -0.45 11.37
CA SER A 63 -5.47 -1.34 11.96
C SER A 63 -4.85 -0.76 13.22
N LEU A 64 -4.65 0.56 13.27
CA LEU A 64 -4.07 1.21 14.43
C LEU A 64 -5.10 1.43 15.53
N ALA A 65 -6.31 1.89 15.17
CA ALA A 65 -7.33 2.28 16.12
C ALA A 65 -8.08 1.07 16.70
N ALA A 66 -8.25 0.02 15.91
CA ALA A 66 -9.06 -1.14 16.32
C ALA A 66 -8.46 -2.46 15.82
N PRO A 67 -7.20 -2.78 16.24
CA PRO A 67 -6.56 -4.01 15.77
C PRO A 67 -7.28 -5.27 16.22
N ALA A 68 -7.92 -5.23 17.39
CA ALA A 68 -8.65 -6.39 17.90
C ALA A 68 -9.81 -6.76 16.98
N LEU A 69 -10.46 -5.78 16.35
CA LEU A 69 -11.57 -6.03 15.46
C LEU A 69 -11.15 -6.76 14.17
N LEU A 70 -9.90 -6.66 13.80
CA LEU A 70 -9.37 -7.38 12.63
C LEU A 70 -8.94 -8.80 12.94
N LEU A 71 -8.93 -9.17 14.22
CA LEU A 71 -8.50 -10.48 14.68
C LEU A 71 -9.65 -11.33 15.21
N ALA A 72 -10.85 -10.76 15.37
CA ALA A 72 -11.98 -11.44 16.01
C ALA A 72 -13.16 -11.57 15.05
N GLY A 73 -13.68 -12.81 14.90
CA GLY A 73 -14.92 -13.07 14.19
C GLY A 73 -14.76 -13.34 12.72
N SER A 74 -15.86 -13.77 12.10
CA SER A 74 -15.87 -14.17 10.68
C SER A 74 -15.68 -12.98 9.76
N LEU A 75 -16.31 -11.84 10.08
CA LEU A 75 -16.16 -10.64 9.27
C LEU A 75 -14.72 -10.13 9.30
N ALA A 76 -14.08 -10.21 10.48
CA ALA A 76 -12.68 -9.80 10.61
C ALA A 76 -11.77 -10.64 9.70
N ARG A 77 -12.02 -11.93 9.60
CA ARG A 77 -11.25 -12.82 8.71
C ARG A 77 -11.42 -12.42 7.24
N VAL A 78 -12.64 -12.10 6.83
CA VAL A 78 -12.91 -11.67 5.45
C VAL A 78 -12.20 -10.36 5.16
N VAL A 79 -12.32 -9.39 6.07
CA VAL A 79 -11.69 -8.08 5.88
C VAL A 79 -10.15 -8.21 5.87
N SER A 80 -9.59 -8.97 6.82
CA SER A 80 -8.14 -9.18 6.85
C SER A 80 -7.65 -9.91 5.61
N GLY A 81 -8.42 -10.89 5.14
CA GLY A 81 -8.10 -11.60 3.89
C GLY A 81 -8.14 -10.68 2.69
N TYR A 82 -9.09 -9.75 2.65
CA TYR A 82 -9.15 -8.74 1.60
C TYR A 82 -7.91 -7.84 1.62
N ILE A 83 -7.53 -7.35 2.80
CA ILE A 83 -6.36 -6.49 2.93
C ILE A 83 -5.08 -7.27 2.55
N MET A 84 -5.00 -8.54 2.96
CA MET A 84 -3.90 -9.42 2.56
C MET A 84 -3.81 -9.51 1.04
N ALA A 85 -4.94 -9.77 0.38
CA ALA A 85 -4.99 -9.87 -1.08
C ALA A 85 -4.60 -8.56 -1.75
N TYR A 86 -5.02 -7.44 -1.18
CA TYR A 86 -4.68 -6.10 -1.68
C TYR A 86 -3.15 -5.90 -1.68
N TRP A 87 -2.49 -6.17 -0.56
CA TRP A 87 -1.05 -5.99 -0.47
C TRP A 87 -0.29 -7.09 -1.20
N GLY A 88 -0.81 -8.32 -1.22
CA GLY A 88 -0.22 -9.40 -2.00
C GLY A 88 -0.23 -9.10 -3.49
N ALA A 89 -1.33 -8.57 -3.99
CA ALA A 89 -1.41 -8.11 -5.37
C ALA A 89 -0.41 -6.99 -5.64
N ARG A 90 -0.22 -6.09 -4.68
CA ARG A 90 0.76 -5.02 -4.82
C ARG A 90 2.19 -5.55 -4.91
N VAL A 91 2.50 -6.62 -4.16
CA VAL A 91 3.81 -7.29 -4.25
C VAL A 91 4.00 -7.86 -5.65
N LEU A 92 2.99 -8.57 -6.18
CA LEU A 92 3.08 -9.15 -7.51
C LEU A 92 3.24 -8.09 -8.59
N ILE A 93 2.51 -6.99 -8.47
CA ILE A 93 2.62 -5.87 -9.41
C ILE A 93 4.03 -5.27 -9.35
N GLN A 94 4.56 -5.10 -8.15
CA GLN A 94 5.89 -4.53 -7.94
C GLN A 94 6.99 -5.39 -8.58
N LEU A 95 6.86 -6.71 -8.49
CA LEU A 95 7.90 -7.63 -8.95
C LEU A 95 7.80 -7.95 -10.45
N PHE A 96 6.58 -8.01 -11.00
CA PHE A 96 6.39 -8.59 -12.33
C PHE A 96 5.75 -7.66 -13.35
N TYR A 97 5.05 -6.61 -12.91
CA TYR A 97 4.26 -5.79 -13.83
C TYR A 97 4.93 -4.47 -14.16
N PHE A 98 5.52 -3.77 -13.18
CA PHE A 98 6.10 -2.45 -13.42
C PHE A 98 7.38 -2.56 -14.23
N GLU A 99 7.50 -1.72 -15.25
CA GLU A 99 8.73 -1.58 -16.01
C GLU A 99 9.72 -0.73 -15.23
N ARG A 100 10.93 -1.27 -15.07
CA ARG A 100 11.97 -0.58 -14.30
C ARG A 100 12.82 0.36 -15.13
N SER A 101 12.72 0.25 -16.46
CA SER A 101 13.44 1.12 -17.36
C SER A 101 13.07 2.59 -17.19
N ASP A 102 11.81 2.86 -16.78
CA ASP A 102 11.31 4.21 -16.56
C ASP A 102 11.52 4.69 -15.12
N SER A 103 12.06 3.85 -14.25
CA SER A 103 12.29 4.20 -12.85
C SER A 103 13.53 5.07 -12.71
N PRO A 104 13.56 5.98 -11.72
CA PRO A 104 14.79 6.70 -11.42
C PRO A 104 15.94 5.76 -11.17
N GLN A 105 17.11 6.07 -11.73
CA GLN A 105 18.30 5.25 -11.60
C GLN A 105 19.11 5.66 -10.38
N GLY A 106 19.78 4.69 -9.75
CA GLY A 106 20.66 4.94 -8.64
C GLY A 106 20.45 3.97 -7.48
N LEU A 107 21.49 3.82 -6.66
CA LEU A 107 21.45 2.90 -5.52
C LEU A 107 20.37 3.30 -4.53
N ARG A 108 20.18 4.60 -4.31
CA ARG A 108 19.17 5.11 -3.38
C ARG A 108 17.77 4.66 -3.78
N TYR A 109 17.44 4.71 -5.06
CA TYR A 109 16.12 4.30 -5.55
C TYR A 109 15.97 2.78 -5.50
N ARG A 110 17.03 2.04 -5.76
CA ARG A 110 17.01 0.58 -5.65
C ARG A 110 16.80 0.12 -4.22
N VAL A 111 17.48 0.76 -3.28
CA VAL A 111 17.30 0.43 -1.85
C VAL A 111 15.88 0.75 -1.42
N ALA A 112 15.34 1.89 -1.84
CA ALA A 112 13.96 2.26 -1.53
C ALA A 112 12.96 1.27 -2.12
N GLU A 113 13.17 0.84 -3.38
CA GLU A 113 12.31 -0.14 -4.03
C GLU A 113 12.33 -1.47 -3.29
N LEU A 114 13.51 -1.95 -2.93
CA LEU A 114 13.65 -3.20 -2.17
C LEU A 114 12.98 -3.08 -0.81
N GLY A 115 13.18 -1.95 -0.12
CA GLY A 115 12.55 -1.70 1.17
C GLY A 115 11.04 -1.71 1.08
N LEU A 116 10.48 -1.07 0.04
CA LEU A 116 9.03 -1.08 -0.19
C LEU A 116 8.51 -2.48 -0.46
N THR A 117 9.23 -3.26 -1.26
CA THR A 117 8.83 -4.63 -1.55
C THR A 117 8.79 -5.47 -0.29
N LEU A 118 9.83 -5.37 0.54
CA LEU A 118 9.88 -6.09 1.82
C LEU A 118 8.76 -5.63 2.75
N PHE A 119 8.46 -4.34 2.76
CA PHE A 119 7.37 -3.78 3.55
C PHE A 119 6.01 -4.35 3.10
N PHE A 120 5.77 -4.39 1.80
CA PHE A 120 4.52 -4.96 1.26
C PHE A 120 4.39 -6.44 1.59
N VAL A 121 5.49 -7.20 1.51
CA VAL A 121 5.51 -8.61 1.92
C VAL A 121 5.16 -8.74 3.40
N GLY A 122 5.74 -7.87 4.24
CA GLY A 122 5.45 -7.86 5.66
C GLY A 122 3.97 -7.58 5.94
N LEU A 123 3.37 -6.59 5.25
CA LEU A 123 1.95 -6.30 5.38
C LEU A 123 1.09 -7.50 4.98
N THR A 124 1.43 -8.14 3.86
CA THR A 124 0.72 -9.33 3.40
C THR A 124 0.78 -10.44 4.46
N ALA A 125 1.94 -10.64 5.06
CA ALA A 125 2.12 -11.66 6.08
C ALA A 125 1.29 -11.37 7.34
N VAL A 126 1.28 -10.11 7.80
CA VAL A 126 0.53 -9.70 9.00
C VAL A 126 -0.96 -9.93 8.78
N TYR A 127 -1.51 -9.49 7.66
CA TYR A 127 -2.94 -9.65 7.40
C TYR A 127 -3.29 -11.09 7.06
N GLY A 128 -2.37 -11.86 6.49
CA GLY A 128 -2.54 -13.29 6.32
C GLY A 128 -2.65 -14.01 7.65
N TYR A 129 -1.81 -13.64 8.60
CA TYR A 129 -1.90 -14.17 9.98
C TYR A 129 -3.27 -13.82 10.60
N ALA A 130 -3.69 -12.56 10.47
CA ALA A 130 -4.97 -12.12 11.02
C ALA A 130 -6.15 -12.86 10.38
N ALA A 131 -6.08 -13.12 9.07
CA ALA A 131 -7.15 -13.84 8.36
C ALA A 131 -7.25 -15.31 8.75
N LEU A 132 -6.13 -15.93 9.13
CA LEU A 132 -6.08 -17.35 9.48
C LEU A 132 -6.35 -17.62 10.96
N HIS A 133 -6.28 -16.61 11.78
CA HIS A 133 -6.49 -16.72 13.22
C HIS A 133 -7.71 -15.94 13.64
#